data_ef7003248aa35a0abc3707c10e1a805b
#
_entry.id   ef7003248aa35a0abc3707c10e1a805b
#
_cell.length_a   1.000
_cell.length_b   1.000
_cell.length_c   1.000
_cell.angle_alpha   90.00
_cell.angle_beta   90.00
_cell.angle_gamma   90.00
#
_symmetry.space_group_name_H-M   'P 1'
#
loop_
_entity.id
_entity.type
_entity.pdbx_description
1 polymer ?
#
loop_
_entity_poly.entity_id
_entity_poly.type
_entity_poly.pdbx_seq_one_letter_code
_entity_poly.pdbx_strand_id
1 'polypeptide(L)'
;EEVGGVLSLDDTVEEKPYTDENDVVCWHYSHSKSAHVKGINILTSMVTYKNTSVPIGYETVLKDIKFTDLKDRKEKRKSNISKNEHFRNLINCAINNQVKFDYTVADNWFSSKENMNYIHTKLNKLFILGIKANRTVACSLDDKINRNYQPVKSLDLKDGEAIDVYIQGINFPVRLMKKIFTNEDGSVGVLYLASNDIEHEAAYLYQIYQKRWR
;
A
#
# COMPACT_ATOMS: atom_id res chain seq x y z
N GLU A 1 15.60 20.18 -5.12
CA GLU A 1 16.42 19.16 -4.41
C GLU A 1 16.22 17.81 -5.08
N GLU A 2 17.30 17.03 -5.27
CA GLU A 2 17.16 15.66 -5.78
C GLU A 2 16.47 14.80 -4.71
N VAL A 3 15.37 14.14 -5.11
CA VAL A 3 14.73 13.15 -4.25
C VAL A 3 15.73 12.04 -3.94
N GLY A 4 15.92 11.77 -2.67
CA GLY A 4 16.62 10.56 -2.23
C GLY A 4 15.96 9.29 -2.77
N GLY A 5 16.33 8.14 -2.26
CA GLY A 5 15.73 6.89 -2.71
C GLY A 5 14.22 6.83 -2.48
N VAL A 6 13.52 6.14 -3.34
CA VAL A 6 12.10 5.78 -3.18
C VAL A 6 12.02 4.28 -2.93
N LEU A 7 11.60 3.90 -1.73
CA LEU A 7 11.40 2.51 -1.35
C LEU A 7 10.00 2.06 -1.78
N SER A 8 9.90 1.24 -2.80
CA SER A 8 8.65 0.66 -3.28
C SER A 8 8.46 -0.75 -2.72
N LEU A 9 7.23 -1.03 -2.28
CA LEU A 9 6.83 -2.35 -1.79
C LEU A 9 5.59 -2.81 -2.55
N ASP A 10 5.62 -4.08 -2.95
CA ASP A 10 4.52 -4.71 -3.66
C ASP A 10 4.40 -6.18 -3.30
N ASP A 11 3.22 -6.77 -3.53
CA ASP A 11 3.03 -8.21 -3.38
C ASP A 11 2.58 -8.86 -4.68
N THR A 12 3.04 -10.08 -4.88
CA THR A 12 2.66 -10.90 -6.03
C THR A 12 2.35 -12.32 -5.59
N VAL A 13 1.52 -13.02 -6.37
CA VAL A 13 1.29 -14.45 -6.20
C VAL A 13 1.87 -15.18 -7.40
N GLU A 14 2.94 -15.92 -7.19
CA GLU A 14 3.50 -16.85 -8.17
C GLU A 14 2.69 -18.14 -8.17
N GLU A 15 1.93 -18.39 -9.23
CA GLU A 15 1.01 -19.51 -9.29
C GLU A 15 1.72 -20.86 -9.42
N LYS A 16 1.29 -21.82 -8.60
CA LYS A 16 1.77 -23.20 -8.59
C LYS A 16 0.58 -24.18 -8.61
N PRO A 17 -0.19 -24.23 -9.72
CA PRO A 17 -1.45 -24.97 -9.75
C PRO A 17 -1.26 -26.50 -9.58
N TYR A 18 -0.10 -27.04 -9.97
CA TYR A 18 0.20 -28.48 -9.96
C TYR A 18 0.96 -28.93 -8.70
N THR A 19 1.32 -28.01 -7.80
CA THR A 19 2.01 -28.34 -6.55
C THR A 19 0.97 -28.61 -5.46
N ASP A 20 1.20 -29.63 -4.63
CA ASP A 20 0.34 -29.88 -3.49
C ASP A 20 0.37 -28.74 -2.48
N GLU A 21 -0.77 -28.51 -1.82
CA GLU A 21 -0.90 -27.46 -0.83
C GLU A 21 -0.03 -27.75 0.39
N ASN A 22 0.77 -26.75 0.79
CA ASN A 22 1.63 -26.78 1.96
C ASN A 22 1.67 -25.40 2.62
N ASP A 23 2.57 -25.16 3.57
CA ASP A 23 2.64 -23.90 4.31
C ASP A 23 3.08 -22.71 3.45
N VAL A 24 3.74 -22.97 2.32
CA VAL A 24 4.25 -21.96 1.37
C VAL A 24 3.32 -21.83 0.16
N VAL A 25 2.98 -22.99 -0.46
CA VAL A 25 2.08 -23.05 -1.61
C VAL A 25 0.65 -23.23 -1.11
N CYS A 26 -0.10 -22.17 -1.09
CA CYS A 26 -1.48 -22.17 -0.59
C CYS A 26 -2.40 -21.27 -1.42
N TRP A 27 -3.68 -21.26 -1.05
CA TRP A 27 -4.68 -20.48 -1.74
C TRP A 27 -4.61 -19.01 -1.35
N HIS A 28 -4.51 -18.13 -2.34
CA HIS A 28 -4.53 -16.67 -2.20
C HIS A 28 -5.59 -16.09 -3.13
N TYR A 29 -6.16 -14.94 -2.74
CA TYR A 29 -7.05 -14.21 -3.64
C TYR A 29 -6.20 -13.36 -4.59
N SER A 30 -6.38 -13.56 -5.90
CA SER A 30 -5.77 -12.75 -6.94
C SER A 30 -6.76 -11.69 -7.40
N HIS A 31 -6.41 -10.42 -7.19
CA HIS A 31 -7.26 -9.31 -7.64
C HIS A 31 -7.30 -9.18 -9.16
N SER A 32 -6.20 -9.47 -9.84
CA SER A 32 -6.12 -9.43 -11.31
C SER A 32 -7.02 -10.46 -11.99
N LYS A 33 -7.18 -11.64 -11.35
CA LYS A 33 -8.05 -12.73 -11.86
C LYS A 33 -9.44 -12.74 -11.21
N SER A 34 -9.67 -11.89 -10.19
CA SER A 34 -10.89 -11.91 -9.38
C SER A 34 -11.26 -13.31 -8.84
N ALA A 35 -10.24 -14.14 -8.57
CA ALA A 35 -10.38 -15.54 -8.18
C ALA A 35 -9.33 -15.96 -7.15
N HIS A 36 -9.59 -17.09 -6.46
CA HIS A 36 -8.56 -17.72 -5.66
C HIS A 36 -7.64 -18.53 -6.54
N VAL A 37 -6.34 -18.33 -6.38
CA VAL A 37 -5.27 -19.05 -7.07
C VAL A 37 -4.38 -19.75 -6.03
N LYS A 38 -3.87 -20.93 -6.39
CA LYS A 38 -2.90 -21.65 -5.56
C LYS A 38 -1.49 -21.23 -5.97
N GLY A 39 -0.69 -20.79 -5.03
CA GLY A 39 0.64 -20.30 -5.32
C GLY A 39 1.41 -19.83 -4.10
N ILE A 40 2.52 -19.16 -4.34
CA ILE A 40 3.39 -18.56 -3.34
C ILE A 40 3.12 -17.05 -3.36
N ASN A 41 2.71 -16.47 -2.23
CA ASN A 41 2.58 -15.03 -2.12
C ASN A 41 3.89 -14.45 -1.57
N ILE A 42 4.48 -13.54 -2.32
CA ILE A 42 5.77 -12.92 -2.04
C ILE A 42 5.57 -11.40 -2.00
N LEU A 43 5.99 -10.79 -0.88
CA LEU A 43 6.16 -9.34 -0.80
C LEU A 43 7.61 -9.01 -1.15
N THR A 44 7.81 -7.98 -1.93
CA THR A 44 9.14 -7.51 -2.33
C THR A 44 9.33 -6.05 -1.96
N SER A 45 10.56 -5.66 -1.69
CA SER A 45 10.96 -4.26 -1.53
C SER A 45 12.11 -3.92 -2.46
N MET A 46 12.01 -2.76 -3.09
CA MET A 46 12.97 -2.24 -4.04
C MET A 46 13.22 -0.77 -3.77
N VAL A 47 14.46 -0.31 -3.82
CA VAL A 47 14.76 1.11 -3.76
C VAL A 47 15.14 1.63 -5.15
N THR A 48 14.54 2.75 -5.53
CA THR A 48 14.82 3.41 -6.80
C THR A 48 15.52 4.74 -6.55
N TYR A 49 16.73 4.89 -7.09
CA TYR A 49 17.50 6.12 -7.15
C TYR A 49 17.55 6.59 -8.59
N LYS A 50 17.06 7.80 -8.89
CA LYS A 50 16.97 8.30 -10.27
C LYS A 50 16.28 7.28 -11.19
N ASN A 51 17.03 6.59 -12.03
CA ASN A 51 16.54 5.58 -12.98
C ASN A 51 17.05 4.15 -12.67
N THR A 52 17.69 3.93 -11.51
CA THR A 52 18.23 2.63 -11.12
C THR A 52 17.43 2.08 -9.97
N SER A 53 16.89 0.88 -10.13
CA SER A 53 16.17 0.16 -9.09
C SER A 53 17.00 -1.01 -8.58
N VAL A 54 17.08 -1.13 -7.25
CA VAL A 54 17.86 -2.15 -6.56
C VAL A 54 16.94 -2.95 -5.64
N PRO A 55 16.85 -4.28 -5.79
CA PRO A 55 16.12 -5.12 -4.84
C PRO A 55 16.75 -5.05 -3.45
N ILE A 56 15.94 -4.91 -2.41
CA ILE A 56 16.39 -4.81 -1.02
C ILE A 56 16.07 -6.09 -0.26
N GLY A 57 14.88 -6.62 -0.41
CA GLY A 57 14.46 -7.80 0.30
C GLY A 57 13.11 -8.34 -0.18
N TYR A 58 12.79 -9.52 0.32
CA TYR A 58 11.49 -10.14 0.11
C TYR A 58 11.03 -10.89 1.37
N GLU A 59 9.72 -11.06 1.48
CA GLU A 59 9.07 -11.85 2.52
C GLU A 59 8.09 -12.81 1.86
N THR A 60 8.11 -14.07 2.26
CA THR A 60 7.14 -15.07 1.81
C THR A 60 6.02 -15.21 2.84
N VAL A 61 4.79 -15.11 2.39
CA VAL A 61 3.63 -15.31 3.28
C VAL A 61 3.43 -16.79 3.52
N LEU A 62 3.83 -17.25 4.70
CA LEU A 62 3.59 -18.61 5.17
C LEU A 62 2.20 -18.72 5.78
N LYS A 63 1.45 -19.78 5.43
CA LYS A 63 0.16 -20.13 6.04
C LYS A 63 0.30 -21.44 6.81
N ASP A 64 0.99 -21.36 7.92
CA ASP A 64 1.37 -22.49 8.79
C ASP A 64 0.26 -22.92 9.77
N ILE A 65 -0.75 -22.07 10.01
CA ILE A 65 -1.85 -22.36 10.91
C ILE A 65 -3.03 -22.97 10.12
N LYS A 66 -3.34 -24.23 10.42
CA LYS A 66 -4.54 -24.89 9.92
C LYS A 66 -5.73 -24.63 10.84
N PHE A 67 -6.91 -24.42 10.27
CA PHE A 67 -8.16 -24.27 11.01
C PHE A 67 -9.35 -24.74 10.17
N THR A 68 -10.42 -25.15 10.83
CA THR A 68 -11.68 -25.50 10.17
C THR A 68 -12.57 -24.24 10.09
N ASP A 69 -12.92 -23.83 8.89
CA ASP A 69 -13.86 -22.73 8.69
C ASP A 69 -15.27 -23.20 9.05
N LEU A 70 -15.91 -22.53 9.99
CA LEU A 70 -17.23 -22.88 10.50
C LEU A 70 -18.36 -22.71 9.47
N LYS A 71 -18.14 -21.93 8.40
CA LYS A 71 -19.16 -21.67 7.39
C LYS A 71 -19.30 -22.82 6.38
N ASP A 72 -18.16 -23.31 5.88
CA ASP A 72 -18.13 -24.35 4.85
C ASP A 72 -17.58 -25.70 5.34
N ARG A 73 -17.18 -25.77 6.63
CA ARG A 73 -16.60 -26.94 7.31
C ARG A 73 -15.35 -27.49 6.61
N LYS A 74 -14.64 -26.65 5.86
CA LYS A 74 -13.38 -27.03 5.18
C LYS A 74 -12.18 -26.65 6.01
N GLU A 75 -11.14 -27.48 5.93
CA GLU A 75 -9.82 -27.11 6.46
C GLU A 75 -9.27 -25.98 5.59
N LYS A 76 -8.84 -24.90 6.22
CA LYS A 76 -8.20 -23.75 5.61
C LYS A 76 -6.90 -23.43 6.34
N ARG A 77 -6.06 -22.64 5.70
CA ARG A 77 -4.80 -22.17 6.27
C ARG A 77 -4.81 -20.67 6.42
N LYS A 78 -4.16 -20.17 7.46
CA LYS A 78 -3.90 -18.74 7.66
C LYS A 78 -2.46 -18.51 8.10
N SER A 79 -1.97 -17.31 7.84
CA SER A 79 -0.67 -16.85 8.31
C SER A 79 -0.74 -16.39 9.77
N ASN A 80 0.32 -16.63 10.52
CA ASN A 80 0.53 -16.04 11.85
C ASN A 80 0.92 -14.56 11.76
N ILE A 81 1.62 -14.17 10.67
CA ILE A 81 2.09 -12.80 10.40
C ILE A 81 1.20 -12.18 9.33
N SER A 82 0.68 -10.99 9.58
CA SER A 82 -0.15 -10.27 8.60
C SER A 82 0.70 -9.68 7.47
N LYS A 83 0.12 -9.48 6.27
CA LYS A 83 0.81 -8.78 5.17
C LYS A 83 1.28 -7.37 5.57
N ASN A 84 0.52 -6.65 6.40
CA ASN A 84 0.93 -5.35 6.91
C ASN A 84 2.15 -5.43 7.85
N GLU A 85 2.33 -6.54 8.54
CA GLU A 85 3.51 -6.80 9.35
C GLU A 85 4.73 -7.15 8.48
N HIS A 86 4.57 -8.01 7.47
CA HIS A 86 5.60 -8.25 6.45
C HIS A 86 6.03 -6.95 5.75
N PHE A 87 5.07 -6.07 5.44
CA PHE A 87 5.36 -4.74 4.89
C PHE A 87 6.30 -3.93 5.81
N ARG A 88 6.00 -3.86 7.10
CA ARG A 88 6.87 -3.15 8.07
C ARG A 88 8.22 -3.84 8.25
N ASN A 89 8.27 -5.18 8.20
CA ASN A 89 9.52 -5.93 8.27
C ASN A 89 10.44 -5.60 7.08
N LEU A 90 9.91 -5.48 5.88
CA LEU A 90 10.68 -5.10 4.70
C LEU A 90 11.20 -3.65 4.78
N ILE A 91 10.42 -2.72 5.34
CA ILE A 91 10.93 -1.36 5.61
C ILE A 91 12.07 -1.41 6.63
N ASN A 92 11.92 -2.20 7.71
CA ASN A 92 12.97 -2.39 8.70
C ASN A 92 14.23 -3.05 8.09
N CYS A 93 14.05 -3.99 7.18
CA CYS A 93 15.16 -4.58 6.44
C CYS A 93 15.95 -3.50 5.68
N ALA A 94 15.26 -2.60 4.98
CA ALA A 94 15.92 -1.49 4.30
C ALA A 94 16.69 -0.58 5.29
N ILE A 95 16.08 -0.23 6.42
CA ILE A 95 16.71 0.61 7.44
C ILE A 95 17.93 -0.06 8.06
N ASN A 96 17.82 -1.34 8.44
CA ASN A 96 18.89 -2.10 9.05
C ASN A 96 20.09 -2.27 8.10
N ASN A 97 19.82 -2.34 6.80
CA ASN A 97 20.84 -2.36 5.75
C ASN A 97 21.32 -0.94 5.37
N GLN A 98 20.97 0.09 6.14
CA GLN A 98 21.37 1.48 5.93
C GLN A 98 21.01 2.04 4.54
N VAL A 99 19.95 1.51 3.93
CA VAL A 99 19.43 2.00 2.64
C VAL A 99 18.86 3.41 2.85
N LYS A 100 19.35 4.37 2.10
CA LYS A 100 18.87 5.76 2.16
C LYS A 100 17.65 5.92 1.26
N PHE A 101 16.52 6.25 1.84
CA PHE A 101 15.30 6.59 1.09
C PHE A 101 14.52 7.68 1.83
N ASP A 102 13.77 8.47 1.08
CA ASP A 102 12.94 9.54 1.64
C ASP A 102 11.48 9.12 1.67
N TYR A 103 11.02 8.44 0.63
CA TYR A 103 9.64 8.01 0.46
C TYR A 103 9.48 6.51 0.49
N THR A 104 8.40 6.06 1.14
CA THR A 104 7.87 4.69 1.00
C THR A 104 6.62 4.75 0.11
N VAL A 105 6.57 3.96 -0.95
CA VAL A 105 5.44 3.90 -1.87
C VAL A 105 4.87 2.49 -1.95
N ALA A 106 3.56 2.37 -1.91
CA ALA A 106 2.85 1.09 -2.02
C ALA A 106 1.40 1.31 -2.49
N ASP A 107 0.73 0.22 -2.84
CA ASP A 107 -0.66 0.25 -3.23
C ASP A 107 -1.63 0.46 -2.05
N ASN A 108 -2.93 0.46 -2.35
CA ASN A 108 -3.98 0.71 -1.36
C ASN A 108 -4.17 -0.41 -0.33
N TRP A 109 -3.57 -1.59 -0.55
CA TRP A 109 -3.61 -2.68 0.41
C TRP A 109 -2.81 -2.35 1.67
N PHE A 110 -1.73 -1.63 1.51
CA PHE A 110 -0.81 -1.26 2.59
C PHE A 110 -1.12 0.10 3.26
N SER A 111 -2.22 0.75 2.88
CA SER A 111 -2.63 2.05 3.44
C SER A 111 -3.36 1.94 4.79
N SER A 112 -2.95 1.02 5.65
CA SER A 112 -3.49 0.93 7.00
C SER A 112 -3.01 2.09 7.89
N LYS A 113 -3.83 2.45 8.90
CA LYS A 113 -3.44 3.51 9.86
C LYS A 113 -2.16 3.13 10.63
N GLU A 114 -1.97 1.84 10.89
CA GLU A 114 -0.80 1.30 11.56
C GLU A 114 0.47 1.53 10.72
N ASN A 115 0.40 1.26 9.41
CA ASN A 115 1.53 1.49 8.50
C ASN A 115 1.83 2.98 8.33
N MET A 116 0.81 3.82 8.15
CA MET A 116 0.99 5.28 8.04
C MET A 116 1.62 5.87 9.31
N ASN A 117 1.09 5.51 10.50
CA ASN A 117 1.66 5.94 11.77
C ASN A 117 3.09 5.40 11.97
N TYR A 118 3.36 4.17 11.53
CA TYR A 118 4.68 3.57 11.62
C TYR A 118 5.71 4.36 10.81
N ILE A 119 5.40 4.64 9.53
CA ILE A 119 6.32 5.37 8.64
C ILE A 119 6.50 6.81 9.12
N HIS A 120 5.42 7.52 9.43
CA HIS A 120 5.48 8.93 9.83
C HIS A 120 6.06 9.10 11.23
N THR A 121 5.47 8.45 12.23
CA THR A 121 5.76 8.74 13.65
C THR A 121 6.98 8.00 14.17
N LYS A 122 7.15 6.70 13.80
CA LYS A 122 8.28 5.93 14.29
C LYS A 122 9.55 6.12 13.47
N LEU A 123 9.42 6.21 12.15
CA LEU A 123 10.57 6.26 11.26
C LEU A 123 10.93 7.67 10.82
N ASN A 124 10.05 8.65 11.07
CA ASN A 124 10.17 10.02 10.58
C ASN A 124 10.49 10.07 9.07
N LYS A 125 9.70 9.29 8.29
CA LYS A 125 9.84 9.15 6.84
C LYS A 125 8.57 9.60 6.14
N LEU A 126 8.69 9.89 4.85
CA LEU A 126 7.57 10.21 4.00
C LEU A 126 6.95 8.94 3.38
N PHE A 127 5.67 9.02 3.06
CA PHE A 127 5.00 7.96 2.30
C PHE A 127 4.10 8.54 1.21
N ILE A 128 3.87 7.75 0.17
CA ILE A 128 2.80 7.96 -0.80
C ILE A 128 2.14 6.59 -1.00
N LEU A 129 0.93 6.43 -0.49
CA LEU A 129 0.21 5.16 -0.51
C LEU A 129 -1.09 5.30 -1.31
N GLY A 130 -1.40 4.29 -2.11
CA GLY A 130 -2.74 4.19 -2.67
C GLY A 130 -3.78 4.18 -1.56
N ILE A 131 -4.95 4.80 -1.78
CA ILE A 131 -6.05 4.78 -0.81
C ILE A 131 -7.35 4.36 -1.49
N LYS A 132 -8.17 3.56 -0.80
CA LYS A 132 -9.44 3.08 -1.35
C LYS A 132 -10.46 4.21 -1.44
N ALA A 133 -11.24 4.25 -2.51
CA ALA A 133 -12.27 5.25 -2.76
C ALA A 133 -13.35 5.33 -1.65
N ASN A 134 -13.58 4.23 -0.93
CA ASN A 134 -14.51 4.16 0.20
C ASN A 134 -13.87 4.48 1.58
N ARG A 135 -12.58 4.78 1.62
CA ARG A 135 -11.93 5.25 2.85
C ARG A 135 -12.55 6.56 3.31
N THR A 136 -12.80 6.67 4.61
CA THR A 136 -13.41 7.89 5.18
C THR A 136 -12.35 8.86 5.67
N VAL A 137 -12.56 10.14 5.37
CA VAL A 137 -11.68 11.26 5.73
C VAL A 137 -12.52 12.45 6.24
N ALA A 138 -11.91 13.25 7.08
CA ALA A 138 -12.43 14.56 7.50
C ALA A 138 -11.68 15.67 6.75
N CYS A 139 -12.40 16.66 6.21
CA CYS A 139 -11.80 17.71 5.38
C CYS A 139 -11.16 18.85 6.19
N SER A 140 -11.46 18.93 7.49
CA SER A 140 -10.90 19.91 8.40
C SER A 140 -10.60 19.30 9.76
N LEU A 141 -9.85 20.03 10.59
CA LEU A 141 -9.62 19.62 11.97
C LEU A 141 -10.93 19.61 12.78
N ASP A 142 -11.81 20.56 12.51
CA ASP A 142 -13.13 20.64 13.15
C ASP A 142 -14.01 19.45 12.77
N ASP A 143 -14.02 19.05 11.50
CA ASP A 143 -14.71 17.83 11.07
C ASP A 143 -14.15 16.58 11.75
N LYS A 144 -12.82 16.50 11.92
CA LYS A 144 -12.19 15.40 12.65
C LYS A 144 -12.65 15.36 14.12
N ILE A 145 -12.67 16.51 14.80
CA ILE A 145 -13.12 16.64 16.20
C ILE A 145 -14.59 16.24 16.32
N ASN A 146 -15.42 16.73 15.41
CA ASN A 146 -16.86 16.46 15.37
C ASN A 146 -17.22 15.10 14.76
N ARG A 147 -16.22 14.30 14.36
CA ARG A 147 -16.37 12.99 13.69
C ARG A 147 -17.16 13.03 12.37
N ASN A 148 -17.13 14.14 11.67
CA ASN A 148 -17.72 14.34 10.35
C ASN A 148 -16.83 13.75 9.27
N TYR A 149 -16.91 12.43 9.09
CA TYR A 149 -16.12 11.72 8.07
C TYR A 149 -16.97 11.43 6.85
N GLN A 150 -16.39 11.57 5.67
CA GLN A 150 -17.03 11.22 4.40
C GLN A 150 -16.09 10.36 3.53
N PRO A 151 -16.65 9.53 2.63
CA PRO A 151 -15.82 8.70 1.74
C PRO A 151 -15.00 9.56 0.78
N VAL A 152 -13.77 9.14 0.48
CA VAL A 152 -12.88 9.83 -0.49
C VAL A 152 -13.57 10.05 -1.83
N LYS A 153 -14.37 9.09 -2.32
CA LYS A 153 -15.10 9.20 -3.59
C LYS A 153 -16.17 10.29 -3.63
N SER A 154 -16.64 10.76 -2.46
CA SER A 154 -17.67 11.84 -2.38
C SER A 154 -17.06 13.24 -2.39
N LEU A 155 -15.73 13.34 -2.33
CA LEU A 155 -15.04 14.62 -2.43
C LEU A 155 -15.06 15.14 -3.86
N ASP A 156 -15.33 16.44 -4.03
CA ASP A 156 -15.26 17.11 -5.33
C ASP A 156 -13.81 17.44 -5.68
N LEU A 157 -13.03 16.37 -6.00
CA LEU A 157 -11.65 16.47 -6.45
C LEU A 157 -11.59 16.21 -7.95
N LYS A 158 -10.97 17.12 -8.70
CA LYS A 158 -10.68 16.95 -10.13
C LYS A 158 -9.37 16.17 -10.33
N ASP A 159 -9.12 15.79 -11.59
CA ASP A 159 -7.84 15.16 -11.95
C ASP A 159 -6.66 16.08 -11.63
N GLY A 160 -5.65 15.55 -10.96
CA GLY A 160 -4.44 16.27 -10.56
C GLY A 160 -4.61 17.21 -9.36
N GLU A 161 -5.79 17.34 -8.79
CA GLU A 161 -6.01 18.13 -7.57
C GLU A 161 -5.61 17.37 -6.30
N ALA A 162 -5.24 18.12 -5.28
CA ALA A 162 -4.95 17.63 -3.95
C ALA A 162 -5.59 18.51 -2.88
N ILE A 163 -6.00 17.88 -1.78
CA ILE A 163 -6.46 18.55 -0.55
C ILE A 163 -5.83 17.89 0.66
N ASP A 164 -5.65 18.65 1.72
CA ASP A 164 -5.18 18.11 2.98
C ASP A 164 -6.39 17.65 3.82
N VAL A 165 -6.35 16.41 4.29
CA VAL A 165 -7.45 15.76 5.00
C VAL A 165 -6.93 15.04 6.24
N TYR A 166 -7.84 14.62 7.10
CA TYR A 166 -7.55 13.84 8.29
C TYR A 166 -8.18 12.44 8.18
N ILE A 167 -7.38 11.39 8.32
CA ILE A 167 -7.84 10.01 8.36
C ILE A 167 -8.10 9.58 9.81
N GLN A 168 -9.17 8.85 10.04
CA GLN A 168 -9.48 8.34 11.38
C GLN A 168 -8.37 7.44 11.93
N GLY A 169 -7.90 7.75 13.14
CA GLY A 169 -6.81 7.01 13.80
C GLY A 169 -5.40 7.46 13.39
N ILE A 170 -5.29 8.59 12.67
CA ILE A 170 -4.04 9.27 12.33
C ILE A 170 -4.08 10.69 12.93
N ASN A 171 -2.97 11.11 13.55
CA ASN A 171 -2.90 12.38 14.28
C ASN A 171 -2.22 13.52 13.52
N PHE A 172 -1.90 13.32 12.26
CA PHE A 172 -1.32 14.31 11.36
C PHE A 172 -2.20 14.44 10.10
N PRO A 173 -2.16 15.59 9.40
CA PRO A 173 -2.83 15.73 8.11
C PRO A 173 -2.14 14.89 7.04
N VAL A 174 -2.90 14.47 6.05
CA VAL A 174 -2.39 13.81 4.85
C VAL A 174 -2.88 14.51 3.61
N ARG A 175 -2.03 14.69 2.63
CA ARG A 175 -2.38 15.18 1.31
C ARG A 175 -3.03 14.08 0.51
N LEU A 176 -4.31 14.26 0.22
CA LEU A 176 -5.10 13.36 -0.62
C LEU A 176 -5.09 13.89 -2.05
N MET A 177 -4.73 13.04 -3.00
CA MET A 177 -4.63 13.37 -4.41
C MET A 177 -5.52 12.45 -5.24
N LYS A 178 -6.07 12.97 -6.34
CA LYS A 178 -6.83 12.21 -7.32
C LYS A 178 -6.12 12.23 -8.67
N LYS A 179 -5.98 11.06 -9.29
CA LYS A 179 -5.50 10.92 -10.66
C LYS A 179 -6.48 10.08 -11.46
N ILE A 180 -6.86 10.60 -12.63
CA ILE A 180 -7.69 9.91 -13.61
C ILE A 180 -6.79 9.48 -14.76
N PHE A 181 -6.96 8.27 -15.25
CA PHE A 181 -6.22 7.74 -16.40
C PHE A 181 -7.13 6.86 -17.26
N THR A 182 -6.79 6.75 -18.53
CA THR A 182 -7.46 5.86 -19.46
C THR A 182 -6.64 4.60 -19.62
N ASN A 183 -7.24 3.44 -19.40
CA ASN A 183 -6.64 2.13 -19.60
C ASN A 183 -6.54 1.80 -21.10
N GLU A 184 -5.75 0.79 -21.44
CA GLU A 184 -5.57 0.33 -22.83
C GLU A 184 -6.90 -0.12 -23.49
N ASP A 185 -7.83 -0.63 -22.69
CA ASP A 185 -9.19 -1.03 -23.13
C ASP A 185 -10.17 0.14 -23.28
N GLY A 186 -9.71 1.38 -23.05
CA GLY A 186 -10.52 2.60 -23.09
C GLY A 186 -11.32 2.88 -21.82
N SER A 187 -11.28 2.01 -20.82
CA SER A 187 -11.92 2.26 -19.53
C SER A 187 -11.21 3.37 -18.74
N VAL A 188 -11.97 4.09 -17.92
CA VAL A 188 -11.42 5.16 -17.08
C VAL A 188 -11.10 4.61 -15.70
N GLY A 189 -9.84 4.69 -15.33
CA GLY A 189 -9.35 4.37 -13.98
C GLY A 189 -9.25 5.62 -13.10
N VAL A 190 -9.52 5.47 -11.81
CA VAL A 190 -9.34 6.53 -10.81
C VAL A 190 -8.43 6.01 -9.72
N LEU A 191 -7.34 6.71 -9.50
CA LEU A 191 -6.38 6.45 -8.43
C LEU A 191 -6.46 7.56 -7.39
N TYR A 192 -6.61 7.19 -6.14
CA TYR A 192 -6.46 8.10 -5.02
C TYR A 192 -5.17 7.75 -4.28
N LEU A 193 -4.38 8.77 -3.96
CA LEU A 193 -3.13 8.66 -3.21
C LEU A 193 -3.21 9.51 -1.95
N ALA A 194 -2.59 9.02 -0.88
CA ALA A 194 -2.44 9.74 0.37
C ALA A 194 -0.95 9.85 0.72
N SER A 195 -0.50 11.03 1.10
CA SER A 195 0.88 11.31 1.52
C SER A 195 0.89 12.13 2.80
N ASN A 196 1.88 11.88 3.68
CA ASN A 196 2.18 12.77 4.80
C ASN A 196 3.09 13.94 4.40
N ASP A 197 3.48 14.02 3.14
CA ASP A 197 4.14 15.19 2.58
C ASP A 197 3.07 16.18 2.11
N ILE A 198 2.86 17.22 2.91
CA ILE A 198 1.90 18.29 2.64
C ILE A 198 2.56 19.55 2.08
N GLU A 199 3.87 19.51 1.81
CA GLU A 199 4.61 20.65 1.29
C GLU A 199 4.65 20.65 -0.24
N HIS A 200 4.77 19.46 -0.86
CA HIS A 200 4.88 19.33 -2.30
C HIS A 200 3.51 19.19 -2.99
N GLU A 201 3.45 19.64 -4.24
CA GLU A 201 2.25 19.57 -5.07
C GLU A 201 1.91 18.15 -5.54
N ALA A 202 0.65 17.93 -5.91
CA ALA A 202 0.14 16.63 -6.37
C ALA A 202 0.95 16.06 -7.55
N ALA A 203 1.34 16.89 -8.52
CA ALA A 203 2.09 16.45 -9.70
C ALA A 203 3.46 15.86 -9.32
N TYR A 204 4.17 16.51 -8.39
CA TYR A 204 5.45 16.03 -7.88
C TYR A 204 5.31 14.69 -7.15
N LEU A 205 4.35 14.60 -6.23
CA LEU A 205 4.10 13.38 -5.46
C LEU A 205 3.67 12.22 -6.37
N TYR A 206 2.89 12.51 -7.41
CA TYR A 206 2.51 11.51 -8.40
C TYR A 206 3.72 10.99 -9.19
N GLN A 207 4.66 11.85 -9.59
CA GLN A 207 5.90 11.42 -10.25
C GLN A 207 6.75 10.50 -9.36
N ILE A 208 6.81 10.77 -8.05
CA ILE A 208 7.48 9.88 -7.08
C ILE A 208 6.75 8.53 -7.01
N TYR A 209 5.42 8.53 -6.91
CA TYR A 209 4.63 7.31 -6.86
C TYR A 209 4.80 6.43 -8.10
N GLN A 210 4.95 7.05 -9.28
CA GLN A 210 5.19 6.33 -10.53
C GLN A 210 6.51 5.53 -10.56
N LYS A 211 7.48 5.84 -9.70
CA LYS A 211 8.71 5.05 -9.57
C LYS A 211 8.46 3.62 -9.08
N ARG A 212 7.25 3.32 -8.61
CA ARG A 212 6.81 1.97 -8.23
C ARG A 212 6.78 0.99 -9.41
N TRP A 213 6.61 1.47 -10.64
CA TRP A 213 6.47 0.66 -11.86
C TRP A 213 7.68 0.74 -12.80
N ARG A 214 8.81 1.20 -12.33
CA ARG A 214 10.03 1.35 -13.14
C ARG A 214 11.08 0.31 -12.79
#